data_ecbc2bc030b3ed48faab9c6d679f11d8
#
_entry.id   ecbc2bc030b3ed48faab9c6d679f11d8
#
_cell.length_a   1.000
_cell.length_b   1.000
_cell.length_c   1.000
_cell.angle_alpha   90.00
_cell.angle_beta   90.00
_cell.angle_gamma   90.00
#
_symmetry.space_group_name_H-M   'P 1'
#
loop_
_entity.id
_entity.type
_entity.pdbx_description
1 polymer ?
#
loop_
_entity_poly.entity_id
_entity_poly.type
_entity_poly.pdbx_seq_one_letter_code
_entity_poly.pdbx_strand_id
1 'polypeptide(L)'
;MPIIMPKDTAEALGPKAENCKSRSLFLCRFADPAAKDAGDRQPRREWFDALLEKAPAFPFGNSRNIWVADSSTGPQAQLLYAQLQSRLMVNMAGGVMENAGLCLDRFGLPYIPGSAVKGCARRTALAALREWCETGQQPGITAGDHDNAFKVACAPFATPADMLAEIARIFGWSDQDWSDKRAKGRFISDFAWAGSGASTGSSAFTQDEVQQLEATGTPDPKAAAQSWPILRDTVARKLACDLRISIPEDESAPWKLLPNFAGSVAFLPAYPEDLGNEVPGLSIPQVPKLGKLELDVLTCHHRDYYANDAPDAVATDTEEPVPVVFPAVASGHVFAFPLAPLRGADTRLVAQARDWLKTGLQTFGLGAKTNAGYGWFDASEDLQKIVKELVQSRLQKGRERQEQLAVERQNAREQAAREQAEKARLAAAPPHEQAQAMYAKLDKRPFAAQAKKYAEMNEIQRHGFVLALKQRREIAKRWAKKEPELLKPWQDYAQTLQPPIQLP
;
A
#
# COMPACT_ATOMS: atom_id res chain seq x y z
N MET A 1 -28.48 -16.23 12.68
CA MET A 1 -29.21 -14.98 12.87
C MET A 1 -29.16 -14.17 11.59
N PRO A 2 -30.23 -13.46 11.21
CA PRO A 2 -30.12 -12.54 10.09
C PRO A 2 -29.11 -11.45 10.45
N ILE A 3 -28.22 -11.13 9.52
CA ILE A 3 -27.32 -10.00 9.64
C ILE A 3 -28.15 -8.76 9.94
N ILE A 4 -27.83 -8.00 10.99
CA ILE A 4 -28.55 -6.78 11.35
C ILE A 4 -28.17 -5.71 10.33
N MET A 5 -28.99 -5.57 9.29
CA MET A 5 -28.82 -4.55 8.25
C MET A 5 -30.19 -3.99 7.84
N PRO A 6 -30.24 -2.80 7.25
CA PRO A 6 -31.47 -2.26 6.67
C PRO A 6 -32.11 -3.24 5.69
N LYS A 7 -33.46 -3.26 5.66
CA LYS A 7 -34.22 -4.24 4.86
C LYS A 7 -33.89 -4.17 3.36
N ASP A 8 -33.79 -2.98 2.82
CA ASP A 8 -33.37 -2.72 1.43
C ASP A 8 -31.99 -3.24 1.11
N THR A 9 -31.05 -3.09 2.04
CA THR A 9 -29.70 -3.63 1.93
C THR A 9 -29.72 -5.16 1.94
N ALA A 10 -30.52 -5.76 2.82
CA ALA A 10 -30.66 -7.22 2.91
C ALA A 10 -31.30 -7.80 1.63
N GLU A 11 -32.30 -7.13 1.07
CA GLU A 11 -32.93 -7.51 -0.19
C GLU A 11 -31.95 -7.44 -1.36
N ALA A 12 -31.11 -6.38 -1.42
CA ALA A 12 -30.12 -6.21 -2.48
C ALA A 12 -28.95 -7.21 -2.40
N LEU A 13 -28.51 -7.58 -1.20
CA LEU A 13 -27.37 -8.46 -0.97
C LEU A 13 -27.73 -9.94 -0.98
N GLY A 14 -28.99 -10.28 -0.73
CA GLY A 14 -29.43 -11.66 -0.53
C GLY A 14 -29.10 -12.19 0.86
N PRO A 15 -29.60 -13.40 1.20
CA PRO A 15 -29.59 -13.93 2.58
C PRO A 15 -28.21 -14.18 3.17
N LYS A 16 -27.20 -14.36 2.33
CA LYS A 16 -25.79 -14.62 2.73
C LYS A 16 -24.85 -13.51 2.25
N ALA A 17 -25.34 -12.33 1.92
CA ALA A 17 -24.57 -11.25 1.32
C ALA A 17 -23.77 -11.70 0.06
N GLU A 18 -24.29 -12.66 -0.70
CA GLU A 18 -23.63 -13.28 -1.87
C GLU A 18 -23.32 -12.24 -2.96
N ASN A 19 -24.21 -11.26 -3.12
CA ASN A 19 -24.07 -10.19 -4.09
C ASN A 19 -23.03 -9.12 -3.69
N CYS A 20 -22.49 -9.16 -2.47
CA CYS A 20 -21.45 -8.26 -2.04
C CYS A 20 -20.13 -8.60 -2.73
N LYS A 21 -19.73 -7.76 -3.69
CA LYS A 21 -18.44 -7.91 -4.38
C LYS A 21 -17.27 -7.33 -3.59
N SER A 22 -17.53 -6.46 -2.62
CA SER A 22 -16.49 -5.85 -1.79
C SER A 22 -16.05 -6.80 -0.70
N ARG A 23 -14.80 -7.28 -0.80
CA ARG A 23 -14.18 -8.15 0.19
C ARG A 23 -14.15 -7.50 1.59
N SER A 24 -13.85 -6.21 1.66
CA SER A 24 -13.78 -5.47 2.93
C SER A 24 -15.14 -5.37 3.62
N LEU A 25 -16.19 -5.02 2.87
CA LEU A 25 -17.54 -4.96 3.43
C LEU A 25 -18.03 -6.34 3.82
N PHE A 26 -17.74 -7.35 3.01
CA PHE A 26 -18.12 -8.73 3.29
C PHE A 26 -17.54 -9.19 4.63
N LEU A 27 -16.24 -8.99 4.87
CA LEU A 27 -15.60 -9.36 6.14
C LEU A 27 -16.01 -8.48 7.31
N CYS A 28 -16.01 -7.14 7.12
CA CYS A 28 -16.09 -6.20 8.24
C CYS A 28 -17.48 -5.72 8.59
N ARG A 29 -18.49 -5.99 7.73
CA ARG A 29 -19.85 -5.46 7.91
C ARG A 29 -20.95 -6.51 7.82
N PHE A 30 -20.77 -7.53 6.99
CA PHE A 30 -21.81 -8.50 6.69
C PHE A 30 -21.56 -9.89 7.28
N ALA A 31 -20.46 -10.08 8.01
CA ALA A 31 -20.19 -11.29 8.74
C ALA A 31 -21.19 -11.46 9.92
N ASP A 32 -21.59 -12.68 10.17
CA ASP A 32 -22.40 -13.01 11.34
C ASP A 32 -21.50 -13.20 12.57
N PRO A 33 -21.57 -12.30 13.59
CA PRO A 33 -20.76 -12.41 14.79
C PRO A 33 -21.09 -13.66 15.64
N ALA A 34 -22.28 -14.22 15.47
CA ALA A 34 -22.73 -15.40 16.21
C ALA A 34 -22.40 -16.71 15.49
N ALA A 35 -21.86 -16.66 14.27
CA ALA A 35 -21.48 -17.88 13.54
C ALA A 35 -20.34 -18.60 14.27
N LYS A 36 -20.62 -19.81 14.75
CA LYS A 36 -19.66 -20.73 15.36
C LYS A 36 -19.80 -22.07 14.67
N ASP A 37 -18.66 -22.68 14.37
CA ASP A 37 -18.63 -24.04 13.85
C ASP A 37 -18.96 -25.01 15.00
N ALA A 38 -19.88 -25.93 14.75
CA ALA A 38 -20.30 -26.92 15.73
C ALA A 38 -20.75 -28.20 15.01
N GLY A 39 -20.11 -29.33 15.29
CA GLY A 39 -20.37 -30.60 14.65
C GLY A 39 -20.24 -30.52 13.12
N ASP A 40 -21.24 -31.01 12.40
CA ASP A 40 -21.28 -31.02 10.95
C ASP A 40 -21.58 -29.64 10.32
N ARG A 41 -22.02 -28.67 11.14
CA ARG A 41 -22.31 -27.31 10.69
C ARG A 41 -21.07 -26.41 10.84
N GLN A 42 -20.57 -25.88 9.73
CA GLN A 42 -19.38 -25.04 9.70
C GLN A 42 -19.67 -23.66 9.05
N PRO A 43 -20.65 -22.89 9.56
CA PRO A 43 -21.05 -21.63 8.94
C PRO A 43 -19.95 -20.57 8.95
N ARG A 44 -19.03 -20.60 9.91
CA ARG A 44 -17.87 -19.73 9.99
C ARG A 44 -16.87 -20.07 8.89
N ARG A 45 -16.56 -21.33 8.68
CA ARG A 45 -15.67 -21.81 7.63
C ARG A 45 -16.25 -21.50 6.25
N GLU A 46 -17.55 -21.81 6.02
CA GLU A 46 -18.22 -21.47 4.76
C GLU A 46 -18.14 -19.96 4.44
N TRP A 47 -18.26 -19.11 5.45
CA TRP A 47 -18.14 -17.67 5.28
C TRP A 47 -16.73 -17.26 4.84
N PHE A 48 -15.70 -17.85 5.43
CA PHE A 48 -14.31 -17.57 5.06
C PHE A 48 -13.96 -18.14 3.69
N ASP A 49 -14.46 -19.31 3.32
CA ASP A 49 -14.29 -19.87 1.97
C ASP A 49 -14.86 -18.89 0.92
N ALA A 50 -16.06 -18.38 1.16
CA ALA A 50 -16.66 -17.35 0.32
C ALA A 50 -15.87 -16.02 0.31
N LEU A 51 -15.22 -15.65 1.41
CA LEU A 51 -14.31 -14.49 1.47
C LEU A 51 -13.07 -14.69 0.60
N LEU A 52 -12.49 -15.89 0.59
CA LEU A 52 -11.28 -16.19 -0.19
C LEU A 52 -11.54 -16.14 -1.69
N GLU A 53 -12.74 -16.50 -2.14
CA GLU A 53 -13.16 -16.41 -3.54
C GLU A 53 -13.25 -14.97 -4.05
N LYS A 54 -13.46 -14.00 -3.14
CA LYS A 54 -13.57 -12.58 -3.51
C LYS A 54 -12.19 -11.98 -3.77
N ALA A 55 -11.94 -11.58 -5.00
CA ALA A 55 -10.72 -10.85 -5.35
C ALA A 55 -10.76 -9.39 -4.88
N PRO A 56 -9.61 -8.78 -4.58
CA PRO A 56 -9.52 -7.33 -4.42
C PRO A 56 -9.99 -6.61 -5.69
N ALA A 57 -10.82 -5.58 -5.53
CA ALA A 57 -11.29 -4.77 -6.66
C ALA A 57 -10.32 -3.62 -6.93
N PHE A 58 -9.54 -3.72 -7.99
CA PHE A 58 -8.63 -2.64 -8.39
C PHE A 58 -9.21 -1.80 -9.51
N PRO A 59 -9.60 -0.55 -9.27
CA PRO A 59 -10.09 0.34 -10.32
C PRO A 59 -9.00 0.91 -11.22
N PHE A 60 -7.70 0.83 -10.85
CA PHE A 60 -6.66 1.68 -11.44
C PHE A 60 -5.36 0.98 -11.89
N GLY A 61 -5.35 -0.31 -12.11
CA GLY A 61 -4.14 -1.02 -12.60
C GLY A 61 -2.88 -0.70 -11.76
N ASN A 62 -1.77 -0.33 -12.41
CA ASN A 62 -0.48 -0.06 -11.76
C ASN A 62 -0.38 1.26 -10.96
N SER A 63 -1.48 2.02 -10.81
CA SER A 63 -1.46 3.34 -10.16
C SER A 63 -1.11 3.30 -8.66
N ARG A 64 -1.18 2.11 -8.05
CA ARG A 64 -0.84 1.91 -6.63
C ARG A 64 0.66 1.96 -6.38
N ASN A 65 1.45 1.32 -7.23
CA ASN A 65 2.91 1.39 -7.15
C ASN A 65 3.38 2.83 -7.37
N ILE A 66 2.67 3.60 -8.19
CA ILE A 66 2.91 5.03 -8.38
C ILE A 66 2.65 5.79 -7.07
N TRP A 67 1.55 5.50 -6.36
CA TRP A 67 1.26 6.18 -5.09
C TRP A 67 2.29 5.87 -3.99
N VAL A 68 2.71 4.60 -3.87
CA VAL A 68 3.78 4.20 -2.93
C VAL A 68 5.10 4.88 -3.32
N ALA A 69 5.44 4.88 -4.62
CA ALA A 69 6.61 5.57 -5.13
C ALA A 69 6.53 7.07 -4.87
N ASP A 70 5.40 7.72 -5.15
CA ASP A 70 5.22 9.17 -4.93
C ASP A 70 5.23 9.52 -3.44
N SER A 71 4.67 8.68 -2.57
CA SER A 71 4.72 8.87 -1.11
C SER A 71 6.14 8.73 -0.56
N SER A 72 6.99 7.96 -1.23
CA SER A 72 8.40 7.76 -0.88
C SER A 72 9.36 8.68 -1.67
N THR A 73 8.86 9.48 -2.61
CA THR A 73 9.69 10.34 -3.48
C THR A 73 10.02 11.71 -2.91
N GLY A 74 9.59 12.04 -1.71
CA GLY A 74 10.23 13.15 -1.00
C GLY A 74 11.74 12.87 -0.94
N PRO A 75 12.63 13.86 -1.17
CA PRO A 75 14.07 13.65 -1.29
C PRO A 75 14.71 12.99 -0.05
N GLN A 76 13.95 12.78 0.99
CA GLN A 76 14.38 12.24 2.28
C GLN A 76 13.56 11.02 2.73
N ALA A 77 12.57 10.58 1.95
CA ALA A 77 11.80 9.40 2.27
C ALA A 77 12.59 8.12 1.93
N GLN A 78 12.36 7.06 2.69
CA GLN A 78 12.96 5.76 2.45
C GLN A 78 11.90 4.69 2.28
N LEU A 79 12.19 3.71 1.45
CA LEU A 79 11.35 2.57 1.18
C LEU A 79 12.12 1.29 1.51
N LEU A 80 11.51 0.47 2.36
CA LEU A 80 12.01 -0.87 2.68
C LEU A 80 11.06 -1.90 2.06
N TYR A 81 11.60 -2.89 1.37
CA TYR A 81 10.85 -4.05 0.90
C TYR A 81 11.10 -5.24 1.82
N ALA A 82 10.06 -6.04 2.08
CA ALA A 82 10.22 -7.27 2.82
C ALA A 82 9.23 -8.33 2.33
N GLN A 83 9.70 -9.57 2.16
CA GLN A 83 8.89 -10.71 1.75
C GLN A 83 8.36 -11.45 2.97
N LEU A 84 7.07 -11.64 3.02
CA LEU A 84 6.39 -12.40 4.05
C LEU A 84 6.73 -13.89 3.92
N GLN A 85 7.45 -14.43 4.90
CA GLN A 85 7.93 -15.82 4.92
C GLN A 85 6.89 -16.80 5.44
N SER A 86 5.98 -16.32 6.28
CA SER A 86 4.88 -17.07 6.86
C SER A 86 3.56 -16.34 6.68
N ARG A 87 2.42 -16.92 7.07
CA ARG A 87 1.13 -16.21 7.03
C ARG A 87 1.13 -14.99 7.95
N LEU A 88 0.38 -13.96 7.58
CA LEU A 88 0.29 -12.74 8.38
C LEU A 88 -1.12 -12.50 8.89
N MET A 89 -1.21 -12.19 10.17
CA MET A 89 -2.41 -11.71 10.83
C MET A 89 -2.16 -10.32 11.43
N VAL A 90 -2.91 -9.33 10.99
CA VAL A 90 -2.88 -7.98 11.58
C VAL A 90 -4.30 -7.59 11.94
N ASN A 91 -4.47 -7.00 13.15
CA ASN A 91 -5.77 -6.59 13.66
C ASN A 91 -6.70 -7.78 14.00
N MET A 92 -6.16 -8.84 14.57
CA MET A 92 -6.92 -10.05 14.91
C MET A 92 -8.17 -9.78 15.77
N ALA A 93 -8.09 -8.82 16.68
CA ALA A 93 -9.21 -8.41 17.54
C ALA A 93 -10.22 -7.47 16.85
N GLY A 94 -9.91 -7.01 15.63
CA GLY A 94 -10.81 -6.16 14.84
C GLY A 94 -11.80 -6.99 14.04
N GLY A 95 -12.86 -6.32 13.59
CA GLY A 95 -13.88 -6.95 12.76
C GLY A 95 -15.10 -7.42 13.54
N VAL A 96 -16.05 -8.04 12.82
CA VAL A 96 -17.34 -8.47 13.38
C VAL A 96 -17.24 -9.85 14.00
N MET A 97 -16.44 -10.74 13.41
CA MET A 97 -16.22 -12.11 13.90
C MET A 97 -15.01 -12.17 14.83
N GLU A 98 -15.16 -12.85 15.94
CA GLU A 98 -14.08 -13.06 16.91
C GLU A 98 -12.86 -13.75 16.26
N ASN A 99 -11.66 -13.27 16.56
CA ASN A 99 -10.38 -13.79 16.07
C ASN A 99 -10.25 -13.86 14.52
N ALA A 100 -11.00 -13.07 13.78
CA ALA A 100 -11.02 -13.09 12.33
C ALA A 100 -10.70 -11.74 11.68
N GLY A 101 -10.26 -10.76 12.46
CA GLY A 101 -9.94 -9.42 11.96
C GLY A 101 -8.74 -9.42 11.03
N LEU A 102 -8.89 -8.76 9.89
CA LEU A 102 -7.83 -8.44 8.94
C LEU A 102 -7.88 -6.95 8.61
N CYS A 103 -6.72 -6.35 8.42
CA CYS A 103 -6.65 -5.01 7.84
C CYS A 103 -6.81 -5.11 6.32
N LEU A 104 -8.02 -4.82 5.83
CA LEU A 104 -8.31 -4.69 4.40
C LEU A 104 -8.66 -3.24 4.08
N ASP A 105 -8.08 -2.71 3.02
CA ASP A 105 -8.47 -1.40 2.53
C ASP A 105 -9.85 -1.43 1.84
N ARG A 106 -10.35 -0.28 1.41
CA ARG A 106 -11.67 -0.18 0.73
C ARG A 106 -11.79 -1.03 -0.55
N PHE A 107 -10.69 -1.44 -1.13
CA PHE A 107 -10.63 -2.29 -2.32
C PHE A 107 -10.48 -3.78 -1.98
N GLY A 108 -10.39 -4.13 -0.71
CA GLY A 108 -10.20 -5.49 -0.23
C GLY A 108 -8.75 -5.97 -0.28
N LEU A 109 -7.78 -5.07 -0.42
CA LEU A 109 -6.38 -5.42 -0.36
C LEU A 109 -5.90 -5.46 1.09
N PRO A 110 -5.20 -6.51 1.52
CA PRO A 110 -4.58 -6.53 2.83
C PRO A 110 -3.47 -5.47 2.92
N TYR A 111 -3.40 -4.82 4.05
CA TYR A 111 -2.34 -3.86 4.35
C TYR A 111 -1.89 -3.98 5.80
N ILE A 112 -0.71 -3.49 6.10
CA ILE A 112 -0.18 -3.38 7.44
C ILE A 112 -0.32 -1.92 7.89
N PRO A 113 -1.07 -1.62 8.95
CA PRO A 113 -1.21 -0.23 9.43
C PRO A 113 0.13 0.37 9.84
N GLY A 114 0.32 1.66 9.59
CA GLY A 114 1.53 2.37 9.98
C GLY A 114 1.82 2.30 11.49
N SER A 115 0.79 2.18 12.32
CA SER A 115 0.96 1.96 13.77
C SER A 115 1.61 0.61 14.08
N ALA A 116 1.28 -0.44 13.35
CA ALA A 116 1.93 -1.76 13.50
C ALA A 116 3.38 -1.72 12.99
N VAL A 117 3.63 -1.02 11.88
CA VAL A 117 4.99 -0.80 11.35
C VAL A 117 5.84 -0.03 12.36
N LYS A 118 5.31 1.08 12.90
CA LYS A 118 5.95 1.86 13.97
C LYS A 118 6.23 1.02 15.21
N GLY A 119 5.25 0.21 15.62
CA GLY A 119 5.36 -0.68 16.78
C GLY A 119 6.47 -1.72 16.64
N CYS A 120 6.63 -2.31 15.44
CA CYS A 120 7.70 -3.26 15.15
C CYS A 120 9.08 -2.61 15.29
N ALA A 121 9.32 -1.47 14.65
CA ALA A 121 10.58 -0.73 14.75
C ALA A 121 10.88 -0.27 16.20
N ARG A 122 9.87 0.27 16.91
CA ARG A 122 9.99 0.73 18.29
C ARG A 122 10.34 -0.43 19.23
N ARG A 123 9.67 -1.57 19.10
CA ARG A 123 9.95 -2.77 19.89
C ARG A 123 11.41 -3.22 19.74
N THR A 124 11.91 -3.21 18.51
CA THR A 124 13.30 -3.60 18.22
C THR A 124 14.30 -2.67 18.90
N ALA A 125 14.10 -1.36 18.74
CA ALA A 125 14.99 -0.36 19.34
C ALA A 125 15.00 -0.46 20.87
N LEU A 126 13.83 -0.63 21.49
CA LEU A 126 13.71 -0.76 22.95
C LEU A 126 14.28 -2.09 23.47
N ALA A 127 14.11 -3.19 22.73
CA ALA A 127 14.69 -4.49 23.11
C ALA A 127 16.22 -4.45 23.05
N ALA A 128 16.79 -3.85 22.00
CA ALA A 128 18.23 -3.69 21.87
C ALA A 128 18.81 -2.76 22.95
N LEU A 129 18.13 -1.65 23.27
CA LEU A 129 18.49 -0.79 24.39
C LEU A 129 18.43 -1.54 25.71
N ARG A 130 17.39 -2.35 25.91
CA ARG A 130 17.24 -3.17 27.11
C ARG A 130 18.41 -4.11 27.32
N GLU A 131 18.80 -4.85 26.29
CA GLU A 131 19.93 -5.76 26.35
C GLU A 131 21.22 -5.02 26.65
N TRP A 132 21.45 -3.85 26.03
CA TRP A 132 22.60 -3.02 26.34
C TRP A 132 22.62 -2.58 27.80
N CYS A 133 21.50 -2.11 28.35
CA CYS A 133 21.40 -1.72 29.75
C CYS A 133 21.57 -2.91 30.72
N GLU A 134 21.11 -4.11 30.35
CA GLU A 134 21.23 -5.32 31.18
C GLU A 134 22.66 -5.88 31.21
N THR A 135 23.31 -5.93 30.06
CA THR A 135 24.67 -6.47 29.94
C THR A 135 25.74 -5.45 30.28
N GLY A 136 25.37 -4.16 30.13
CA GLY A 136 26.30 -3.04 30.22
C GLY A 136 27.31 -2.98 29.12
N GLN A 137 27.19 -3.83 28.11
CA GLN A 137 28.04 -3.85 26.94
C GLN A 137 27.16 -3.63 25.71
N GLN A 138 27.64 -2.80 24.81
CA GLN A 138 27.01 -2.71 23.50
C GLN A 138 27.00 -4.10 22.89
N PRO A 139 25.84 -4.62 22.43
CA PRO A 139 25.74 -5.97 21.87
C PRO A 139 26.83 -6.22 20.83
N GLY A 140 27.71 -7.19 21.10
CA GLY A 140 28.86 -7.50 20.27
C GLY A 140 28.51 -8.42 19.10
N ILE A 141 29.28 -8.37 17.98
CA ILE A 141 29.17 -9.38 16.92
C ILE A 141 30.07 -10.55 17.26
N THR A 142 29.50 -11.76 17.37
CA THR A 142 30.22 -12.98 17.09
C THR A 142 29.75 -13.51 15.73
N ALA A 143 30.68 -13.83 14.85
CA ALA A 143 30.34 -14.31 13.51
C ALA A 143 29.59 -15.65 13.65
N GLY A 144 28.33 -15.68 13.23
CA GLY A 144 27.50 -16.89 13.23
C GLY A 144 26.26 -16.86 14.13
N ASP A 145 26.10 -15.88 15.02
CA ASP A 145 25.00 -15.81 15.96
C ASP A 145 23.84 -14.95 15.44
N HIS A 146 22.60 -15.35 15.79
CA HIS A 146 21.39 -14.57 15.61
C HIS A 146 21.41 -13.23 16.38
N ASP A 147 22.36 -13.02 17.28
CA ASP A 147 22.60 -11.81 18.07
C ASP A 147 23.10 -10.60 17.26
N ASN A 148 23.42 -10.77 15.99
CA ASN A 148 23.82 -9.68 15.10
C ASN A 148 22.73 -8.59 14.94
N ALA A 149 21.47 -8.92 15.15
CA ALA A 149 20.35 -8.02 14.98
C ALA A 149 20.41 -6.82 15.95
N PHE A 150 20.67 -7.07 17.21
CA PHE A 150 20.71 -5.99 18.22
C PHE A 150 21.99 -5.17 18.15
N LYS A 151 23.09 -5.75 17.71
CA LYS A 151 24.28 -4.95 17.44
C LYS A 151 24.06 -3.91 16.34
N VAL A 152 23.48 -4.30 15.21
CA VAL A 152 23.13 -3.36 14.14
C VAL A 152 22.23 -2.26 14.69
N ALA A 153 21.30 -2.60 15.58
CA ALA A 153 20.41 -1.64 16.22
C ALA A 153 21.13 -0.64 17.14
N CYS A 154 22.22 -1.05 17.82
CA CYS A 154 22.96 -0.25 18.78
C CYS A 154 24.22 0.41 18.18
N ALA A 155 24.77 -0.11 17.09
CA ALA A 155 26.06 0.30 16.54
C ALA A 155 26.28 1.81 16.33
N PRO A 156 25.26 2.62 15.95
CA PRO A 156 25.47 4.05 15.72
C PRO A 156 25.67 4.88 16.99
N PHE A 157 25.44 4.29 18.18
CA PHE A 157 25.35 5.05 19.43
C PHE A 157 26.57 4.81 20.33
N ALA A 158 27.06 5.88 20.96
CA ALA A 158 28.16 5.78 21.90
C ALA A 158 27.67 5.32 23.31
N THR A 159 26.48 5.71 23.70
CA THR A 159 25.89 5.39 25.00
C THR A 159 24.42 5.00 24.89
N PRO A 160 23.87 4.25 25.86
CA PRO A 160 22.44 4.01 25.99
C PRO A 160 21.60 5.30 26.04
N ALA A 161 22.14 6.37 26.60
CA ALA A 161 21.47 7.67 26.63
C ALA A 161 21.33 8.29 25.25
N ASP A 162 22.32 8.16 24.39
CA ASP A 162 22.24 8.61 22.97
C ASP A 162 21.19 7.81 22.22
N MET A 163 21.17 6.49 22.42
CA MET A 163 20.20 5.62 21.77
C MET A 163 18.78 5.92 22.24
N LEU A 164 18.53 6.10 23.54
CA LEU A 164 17.20 6.43 24.04
C LEU A 164 16.74 7.82 23.58
N ALA A 165 17.63 8.79 23.51
CA ALA A 165 17.32 10.11 22.94
C ALA A 165 16.88 10.01 21.48
N GLU A 166 17.56 9.18 20.68
CA GLU A 166 17.19 8.95 19.28
C GLU A 166 15.87 8.18 19.14
N ILE A 167 15.63 7.17 19.98
CA ILE A 167 14.33 6.48 20.07
C ILE A 167 13.21 7.49 20.34
N ALA A 168 13.41 8.36 21.32
CA ALA A 168 12.46 9.39 21.66
C ALA A 168 12.22 10.36 20.49
N ARG A 169 13.26 10.83 19.79
CA ARG A 169 13.13 11.69 18.60
C ARG A 169 12.36 11.04 17.47
N ILE A 170 12.63 9.77 17.18
CA ILE A 170 12.02 9.03 16.07
C ILE A 170 10.56 8.70 16.37
N PHE A 171 10.30 8.12 17.55
CA PHE A 171 8.97 7.59 17.86
C PHE A 171 8.07 8.56 18.63
N GLY A 172 8.66 9.59 19.22
CA GLY A 172 7.96 10.52 20.12
C GLY A 172 7.83 10.01 21.53
N TRP A 173 7.29 10.86 22.38
CA TRP A 173 7.05 10.57 23.80
C TRP A 173 5.85 11.35 24.34
N SER A 174 5.34 10.87 25.44
CA SER A 174 4.37 11.52 26.32
C SER A 174 4.87 11.51 27.76
N ASP A 175 4.19 12.20 28.65
CA ASP A 175 4.51 12.18 30.07
C ASP A 175 4.57 10.76 30.64
N GLN A 176 3.76 9.83 30.10
CA GLN A 176 3.74 8.45 30.56
C GLN A 176 5.01 7.67 30.18
N ASP A 177 5.66 8.01 29.08
CA ASP A 177 6.89 7.34 28.63
C ASP A 177 8.05 7.60 29.57
N TRP A 178 8.06 8.72 30.30
CA TRP A 178 9.07 9.07 31.31
C TRP A 178 8.74 8.57 32.73
N SER A 179 7.58 7.95 32.91
CA SER A 179 7.11 7.51 34.23
C SER A 179 7.89 6.30 34.74
N ASP A 180 8.20 6.29 36.03
CA ASP A 180 8.74 5.15 36.75
C ASP A 180 7.67 4.31 37.48
N LYS A 181 6.39 4.62 37.25
CA LYS A 181 5.25 3.88 37.80
C LYS A 181 5.28 2.41 37.38
N ARG A 182 4.88 1.57 38.34
CA ARG A 182 4.76 0.11 38.12
C ARG A 182 3.34 -0.36 38.35
N ALA A 183 2.91 -1.34 37.58
CA ALA A 183 1.68 -2.09 37.80
C ALA A 183 2.02 -3.58 37.88
N LYS A 184 1.54 -4.27 38.92
CA LYS A 184 1.87 -5.70 39.16
C LYS A 184 3.39 -5.98 39.06
N GLY A 185 4.23 -5.08 39.63
CA GLY A 185 5.69 -5.19 39.62
C GLY A 185 6.42 -4.85 38.32
N ARG A 186 5.69 -4.54 37.22
CA ARG A 186 6.28 -4.19 35.92
C ARG A 186 6.15 -2.69 35.65
N PHE A 187 7.13 -2.11 35.00
CA PHE A 187 7.01 -0.73 34.50
C PHE A 187 5.85 -0.57 33.55
N ILE A 188 5.11 0.53 33.67
CA ILE A 188 4.06 0.91 32.75
C ILE A 188 4.67 1.51 31.47
N SER A 189 5.81 2.23 31.63
CA SER A 189 6.53 2.85 30.52
C SER A 189 7.47 1.87 29.85
N ASP A 190 7.44 1.81 28.52
CA ASP A 190 8.38 1.04 27.72
C ASP A 190 9.81 1.60 27.80
N PHE A 191 9.96 2.93 27.95
CA PHE A 191 11.28 3.55 28.14
C PHE A 191 11.88 3.15 29.49
N ALA A 192 11.08 3.17 30.56
CA ALA A 192 11.51 2.72 31.86
C ALA A 192 11.84 1.21 31.84
N TRP A 193 11.05 0.41 31.14
CA TRP A 193 11.34 -1.00 30.96
C TRP A 193 12.69 -1.21 30.28
N ALA A 194 12.94 -0.49 29.17
CA ALA A 194 14.18 -0.64 28.41
C ALA A 194 15.40 -0.11 29.17
N GLY A 195 15.26 1.01 29.85
CA GLY A 195 16.37 1.66 30.60
C GLY A 195 16.62 1.12 32.02
N SER A 196 15.77 0.21 32.52
CA SER A 196 15.91 -0.34 33.89
C SER A 196 16.73 -1.63 33.98
N GLY A 197 17.27 -2.10 32.86
CA GLY A 197 18.10 -3.30 32.80
C GLY A 197 19.48 -3.11 33.42
N ALA A 198 19.56 -2.77 34.68
CA ALA A 198 20.84 -2.63 35.33
C ALA A 198 21.39 -3.98 35.76
N SER A 199 22.39 -4.50 35.08
CA SER A 199 23.31 -5.47 35.68
C SER A 199 24.45 -4.72 36.40
N THR A 200 24.86 -5.30 37.46
CA THR A 200 25.88 -4.80 38.38
C THR A 200 27.30 -4.75 37.79
N GLY A 201 27.52 -4.09 36.65
CA GLY A 201 28.89 -4.18 36.13
C GLY A 201 29.33 -3.23 35.04
N SER A 202 28.47 -2.48 34.40
CA SER A 202 28.93 -1.57 33.37
C SER A 202 28.19 -0.24 33.32
N SER A 203 28.91 0.78 33.00
CA SER A 203 28.43 2.15 32.90
C SER A 203 27.55 2.34 31.67
N ALA A 204 26.30 2.64 31.85
CA ALA A 204 25.40 3.11 30.78
C ALA A 204 25.76 4.51 30.26
N PHE A 205 26.81 5.11 30.79
CA PHE A 205 27.26 6.47 30.55
C PHE A 205 28.73 6.50 30.18
N THR A 206 29.11 7.52 29.43
CA THR A 206 30.53 7.83 29.19
C THR A 206 31.23 8.29 30.47
N GLN A 207 32.57 8.24 30.51
CA GLN A 207 33.33 8.76 31.65
C GLN A 207 33.02 10.22 31.96
N ASP A 208 32.79 11.06 30.98
CA ASP A 208 32.43 12.46 31.14
C ASP A 208 31.05 12.65 31.77
N GLU A 209 30.07 11.82 31.38
CA GLU A 209 28.72 11.82 31.98
C GLU A 209 28.76 11.33 33.42
N VAL A 210 29.61 10.35 33.75
CA VAL A 210 29.84 9.91 35.13
C VAL A 210 30.49 11.02 35.95
N GLN A 211 31.50 11.75 35.43
CA GLN A 211 32.10 12.88 36.11
C GLN A 211 31.13 14.02 36.38
N GLN A 212 30.22 14.32 35.42
CA GLN A 212 29.15 15.31 35.65
C GLN A 212 28.19 14.89 36.76
N LEU A 213 27.85 13.61 36.84
CA LEU A 213 27.01 13.06 37.90
C LEU A 213 27.73 13.09 39.27
N GLU A 214 29.05 12.83 39.29
CA GLU A 214 29.90 12.95 40.48
C GLU A 214 29.91 14.39 41.03
N ALA A 215 30.00 15.37 40.13
CA ALA A 215 30.00 16.80 40.49
C ALA A 215 28.67 17.27 41.10
N THR A 216 27.56 16.57 40.85
CA THR A 216 26.22 16.89 41.39
C THR A 216 25.95 16.26 42.75
N GLY A 217 26.91 15.56 43.36
CA GLY A 217 26.79 15.00 44.73
C GLY A 217 25.89 13.78 44.86
N THR A 218 25.67 13.05 43.77
CA THR A 218 24.86 11.81 43.76
C THR A 218 25.61 10.67 44.47
N PRO A 219 25.00 9.88 45.38
CA PRO A 219 25.67 8.77 46.04
C PRO A 219 26.05 7.68 45.02
N ASP A 220 27.26 7.19 45.07
CA ASP A 220 27.89 6.20 44.21
C ASP A 220 27.52 6.38 42.71
N PRO A 221 28.28 7.18 41.96
CA PRO A 221 27.95 7.51 40.58
C PRO A 221 27.81 6.28 39.67
N LYS A 222 28.57 5.20 39.94
CA LYS A 222 28.49 3.95 39.18
C LYS A 222 27.19 3.19 39.42
N ALA A 223 26.71 3.14 40.64
CA ALA A 223 25.43 2.54 40.95
C ALA A 223 24.26 3.43 40.50
N ALA A 224 24.41 4.73 40.61
CA ALA A 224 23.44 5.72 40.18
C ALA A 224 23.32 5.76 38.64
N ALA A 225 24.41 5.68 37.93
CA ALA A 225 24.43 5.66 36.46
C ALA A 225 23.67 4.48 35.81
N GLN A 226 23.35 3.45 36.58
CA GLN A 226 22.62 2.27 36.15
C GLN A 226 21.11 2.35 36.47
N SER A 227 20.65 3.44 37.11
CA SER A 227 19.24 3.58 37.47
C SER A 227 18.43 4.30 36.35
N TRP A 228 17.20 3.83 36.11
CA TRP A 228 16.29 4.50 35.20
C TRP A 228 16.12 6.01 35.43
N PRO A 229 15.95 6.49 36.63
CA PRO A 229 15.81 7.92 36.90
C PRO A 229 16.95 8.77 36.33
N ILE A 230 18.19 8.30 36.43
CA ILE A 230 19.37 9.05 35.96
C ILE A 230 19.47 9.00 34.43
N LEU A 231 19.27 7.81 33.83
CA LEU A 231 19.20 7.68 32.36
C LEU A 231 18.11 8.60 31.78
N ARG A 232 16.92 8.59 32.39
CA ARG A 232 15.79 9.44 32.03
C ARG A 232 16.15 10.92 32.06
N ASP A 233 16.74 11.37 33.17
CA ASP A 233 17.04 12.79 33.39
C ASP A 233 18.16 13.28 32.48
N THR A 234 19.17 12.43 32.21
CA THR A 234 20.21 12.68 31.21
C THR A 234 19.62 12.83 29.81
N VAL A 235 18.75 11.90 29.40
CA VAL A 235 18.06 11.97 28.10
C VAL A 235 17.17 13.19 28.02
N ALA A 236 16.45 13.52 29.07
CA ALA A 236 15.58 14.69 29.08
C ALA A 236 16.37 15.99 28.86
N ARG A 237 17.54 16.15 29.50
CA ARG A 237 18.42 17.31 29.23
C ARG A 237 18.95 17.35 27.80
N LYS A 238 19.35 16.19 27.23
CA LYS A 238 19.76 16.10 25.83
C LYS A 238 18.62 16.54 24.88
N LEU A 239 17.41 16.05 25.10
CA LEU A 239 16.25 16.42 24.28
C LEU A 239 15.84 17.88 24.45
N ALA A 240 15.93 18.43 25.66
CA ALA A 240 15.67 19.84 25.92
C ALA A 240 16.63 20.75 25.13
N CYS A 241 17.92 20.38 25.11
CA CYS A 241 18.91 21.11 24.29
C CYS A 241 18.52 21.13 22.82
N ASP A 242 18.12 20.00 22.24
CA ASP A 242 17.67 19.90 20.85
C ASP A 242 16.41 20.74 20.57
N LEU A 243 15.47 20.75 21.52
CA LEU A 243 14.23 21.51 21.44
C LEU A 243 14.40 22.98 21.82
N ARG A 244 15.62 23.40 22.21
CA ARG A 244 15.95 24.74 22.72
C ARG A 244 15.13 25.13 23.93
N ILE A 245 14.88 24.16 24.82
CA ILE A 245 14.20 24.35 26.08
C ILE A 245 15.28 24.56 27.17
N SER A 246 15.17 25.63 27.91
CA SER A 246 16.08 25.86 29.07
C SER A 246 15.57 25.06 30.25
N ILE A 247 16.42 24.14 30.76
CA ILE A 247 16.18 23.42 31.99
C ILE A 247 17.20 23.91 33.01
N PRO A 248 16.77 24.37 34.23
CA PRO A 248 17.69 24.72 35.30
C PRO A 248 18.60 23.54 35.68
N GLU A 249 19.83 23.83 36.09
CA GLU A 249 20.80 22.79 36.49
C GLU A 249 20.33 22.03 37.71
N ASP A 250 19.69 22.72 38.66
CA ASP A 250 19.14 22.21 39.91
C ASP A 250 17.74 21.55 39.76
N GLU A 251 17.19 21.49 38.55
CA GLU A 251 15.88 20.84 38.32
C GLU A 251 15.95 19.34 38.61
N SER A 252 15.17 18.92 39.57
CA SER A 252 15.14 17.52 40.07
C SER A 252 14.33 16.56 39.13
N ALA A 253 13.55 17.12 38.24
CA ALA A 253 12.72 16.32 37.32
C ALA A 253 12.67 16.96 35.92
N PRO A 254 13.81 17.04 35.20
CA PRO A 254 13.95 17.74 33.94
C PRO A 254 12.98 17.22 32.84
N TRP A 255 12.61 15.96 32.91
CA TRP A 255 11.67 15.33 31.97
C TRP A 255 10.26 15.91 32.05
N LYS A 256 9.84 16.49 33.18
CA LYS A 256 8.53 17.12 33.34
C LYS A 256 8.40 18.44 32.56
N LEU A 257 9.52 19.04 32.19
CA LEU A 257 9.57 20.28 31.42
C LEU A 257 9.52 20.03 29.90
N LEU A 258 9.67 18.76 29.48
CA LEU A 258 9.56 18.40 28.09
C LEU A 258 8.09 18.39 27.64
N PRO A 259 7.73 19.06 26.54
CA PRO A 259 6.40 18.92 25.94
C PRO A 259 6.21 17.51 25.36
N ASN A 260 4.97 17.06 25.26
CA ASN A 260 4.66 15.85 24.49
C ASN A 260 5.10 16.01 23.03
N PHE A 261 5.67 14.95 22.47
CA PHE A 261 6.24 14.98 21.12
C PHE A 261 5.81 13.78 20.29
N ALA A 262 5.26 14.03 19.11
CA ALA A 262 4.68 13.00 18.25
C ALA A 262 5.72 12.16 17.46
N GLY A 263 6.99 12.47 17.57
CA GLY A 263 8.08 11.87 16.79
C GLY A 263 8.37 12.59 15.48
N SER A 264 9.51 12.26 14.91
CA SER A 264 10.05 12.92 13.70
C SER A 264 9.92 12.08 12.44
N VAL A 265 9.51 10.82 12.53
CA VAL A 265 9.39 9.90 11.41
C VAL A 265 7.94 9.42 11.28
N ALA A 266 7.40 9.54 10.07
CA ALA A 266 6.13 8.95 9.69
C ALA A 266 6.36 7.51 9.21
N PHE A 267 5.68 6.57 9.84
CA PHE A 267 5.57 5.18 9.43
C PHE A 267 4.25 5.03 8.67
N LEU A 268 4.33 4.92 7.36
CA LEU A 268 3.13 4.81 6.53
C LEU A 268 2.62 3.36 6.48
N PRO A 269 1.35 3.14 6.10
CA PRO A 269 0.84 1.79 5.90
C PRO A 269 1.65 1.05 4.84
N ALA A 270 1.98 -0.22 5.11
CA ALA A 270 2.66 -1.07 4.15
C ALA A 270 1.65 -1.87 3.32
N TYR A 271 1.89 -1.95 2.03
CA TYR A 271 1.05 -2.65 1.08
C TYR A 271 1.84 -3.70 0.30
N PRO A 272 1.19 -4.81 -0.11
CA PRO A 272 1.85 -5.78 -0.98
C PRO A 272 2.04 -5.20 -2.38
N GLU A 273 3.20 -5.52 -2.98
CA GLU A 273 3.57 -5.16 -4.33
C GLU A 273 3.10 -6.20 -5.34
N ASP A 274 2.64 -5.74 -6.49
CA ASP A 274 2.34 -6.63 -7.62
C ASP A 274 3.62 -6.92 -8.41
N LEU A 275 4.28 -8.01 -8.09
CA LEU A 275 5.55 -8.41 -8.73
C LEU A 275 5.37 -9.50 -9.80
N GLY A 276 4.15 -9.95 -10.08
CA GLY A 276 3.86 -11.11 -10.92
C GLY A 276 3.85 -12.40 -10.10
N ASN A 277 3.81 -13.53 -10.77
CA ASN A 277 3.61 -14.83 -10.11
C ASN A 277 4.92 -15.51 -9.69
N GLU A 278 6.04 -15.07 -10.26
CA GLU A 278 7.34 -15.65 -9.98
C GLU A 278 8.43 -14.57 -10.08
N VAL A 279 9.30 -14.55 -9.06
CA VAL A 279 10.46 -13.64 -8.99
C VAL A 279 11.65 -14.47 -8.55
N PRO A 280 12.54 -14.86 -9.48
CA PRO A 280 13.75 -15.59 -9.16
C PRO A 280 14.65 -14.82 -8.17
N GLY A 281 15.27 -15.55 -7.27
CA GLY A 281 16.20 -14.98 -6.28
C GLY A 281 15.55 -14.50 -4.98
N LEU A 282 14.22 -14.51 -4.87
CA LEU A 282 13.55 -14.35 -3.59
C LEU A 282 13.58 -15.64 -2.77
N SER A 283 13.51 -15.54 -1.45
CA SER A 283 13.43 -16.69 -0.53
C SER A 283 12.23 -17.59 -0.84
N ILE A 284 11.11 -16.98 -1.24
CA ILE A 284 9.94 -17.66 -1.81
C ILE A 284 9.76 -17.15 -3.25
N PRO A 285 10.26 -17.86 -4.28
CA PRO A 285 10.20 -17.40 -5.67
C PRO A 285 8.77 -17.28 -6.21
N GLN A 286 7.85 -18.13 -5.78
CA GLN A 286 6.44 -18.06 -6.16
C GLN A 286 5.72 -16.98 -5.37
N VAL A 287 5.47 -15.85 -6.02
CA VAL A 287 4.74 -14.73 -5.43
C VAL A 287 3.24 -14.97 -5.64
N PRO A 288 2.42 -14.96 -4.58
CA PRO A 288 0.99 -15.17 -4.71
C PRO A 288 0.32 -14.03 -5.47
N LYS A 289 -0.87 -14.29 -6.04
CA LYS A 289 -1.70 -13.22 -6.61
C LYS A 289 -1.90 -12.13 -5.58
N LEU A 290 -1.82 -10.89 -6.02
CA LEU A 290 -1.90 -9.73 -5.15
C LEU A 290 -3.11 -9.77 -4.22
N GLY A 291 -2.84 -9.71 -2.92
CA GLY A 291 -3.87 -9.76 -1.89
C GLY A 291 -4.48 -11.13 -1.64
N LYS A 292 -3.82 -12.22 -2.04
CA LYS A 292 -4.27 -13.58 -1.73
C LYS A 292 -4.38 -13.78 -0.22
N LEU A 293 -5.52 -14.32 0.22
CA LEU A 293 -5.76 -14.79 1.57
C LEU A 293 -5.78 -16.31 1.59
N GLU A 294 -5.53 -16.89 2.75
CA GLU A 294 -5.60 -18.32 3.02
C GLU A 294 -6.34 -18.55 4.34
N LEU A 295 -6.98 -19.71 4.48
CA LEU A 295 -7.48 -20.15 5.78
C LEU A 295 -6.38 -20.85 6.56
N ASP A 296 -6.44 -20.66 7.86
CA ASP A 296 -5.62 -21.39 8.81
C ASP A 296 -6.42 -21.81 10.03
N VAL A 297 -5.90 -22.75 10.78
CA VAL A 297 -6.54 -23.31 11.97
C VAL A 297 -5.54 -23.30 13.12
N LEU A 298 -5.92 -22.74 14.23
CA LEU A 298 -5.23 -22.89 15.49
C LEU A 298 -6.11 -23.67 16.46
N THR A 299 -5.51 -24.65 17.12
CA THR A 299 -6.22 -25.50 18.06
C THR A 299 -5.65 -25.28 19.45
N CYS A 300 -6.50 -24.84 20.38
CA CYS A 300 -6.17 -24.81 21.79
C CYS A 300 -6.43 -26.18 22.37
N HIS A 301 -5.40 -26.87 22.86
CA HIS A 301 -5.49 -28.20 23.43
C HIS A 301 -5.85 -28.20 24.92
N HIS A 302 -5.50 -27.14 25.66
CA HIS A 302 -5.68 -27.04 27.10
C HIS A 302 -6.39 -25.74 27.46
N ARG A 303 -7.64 -25.59 27.01
CA ARG A 303 -8.43 -24.36 27.19
C ARG A 303 -8.68 -24.07 28.64
N ASP A 304 -9.06 -25.08 29.42
CA ASP A 304 -9.43 -24.93 30.84
C ASP A 304 -8.20 -24.62 31.69
N TYR A 305 -7.05 -25.20 31.33
CA TYR A 305 -5.77 -24.86 31.95
C TYR A 305 -5.41 -23.37 31.75
N TYR A 306 -5.52 -22.86 30.51
CA TYR A 306 -5.21 -21.45 30.22
C TYR A 306 -6.24 -20.46 30.78
N ALA A 307 -7.46 -20.90 31.03
CA ALA A 307 -8.52 -20.09 31.64
C ALA A 307 -8.48 -20.11 33.19
N ASN A 308 -7.67 -20.97 33.80
CA ASN A 308 -7.58 -21.14 35.23
C ASN A 308 -6.35 -20.42 35.80
N ASP A 309 -6.57 -19.41 36.66
CA ASP A 309 -5.53 -18.65 37.34
C ASP A 309 -5.00 -19.34 38.63
N ALA A 310 -5.47 -20.57 38.92
CA ALA A 310 -5.03 -21.29 40.14
C ALA A 310 -3.57 -21.74 40.01
N PRO A 311 -2.74 -21.56 41.07
CA PRO A 311 -1.31 -21.91 41.04
C PRO A 311 -1.04 -23.40 40.81
N ASP A 312 -2.01 -24.25 41.11
CA ASP A 312 -1.97 -25.71 41.02
C ASP A 312 -2.73 -26.25 39.77
N ALA A 313 -3.12 -25.36 38.84
CA ALA A 313 -3.76 -25.79 37.61
C ALA A 313 -2.82 -26.71 36.80
N VAL A 314 -3.34 -27.85 36.37
CA VAL A 314 -2.62 -28.84 35.57
C VAL A 314 -3.33 -29.02 34.23
N ALA A 315 -2.56 -28.99 33.15
CA ALA A 315 -3.05 -29.38 31.84
C ALA A 315 -3.27 -30.87 31.76
N THR A 316 -4.48 -31.32 31.46
CA THR A 316 -4.84 -32.74 31.36
C THR A 316 -5.00 -33.16 29.89
N ASP A 317 -4.62 -34.38 29.57
CA ASP A 317 -4.77 -34.94 28.22
C ASP A 317 -6.24 -35.28 27.86
N THR A 318 -7.16 -35.04 28.80
CA THR A 318 -8.59 -35.32 28.63
C THR A 318 -9.39 -34.14 28.05
N GLU A 319 -8.75 -32.98 27.89
CA GLU A 319 -9.41 -31.81 27.31
C GLU A 319 -9.57 -31.96 25.77
N GLU A 320 -10.77 -31.68 25.29
CA GLU A 320 -11.03 -31.70 23.87
C GLU A 320 -10.42 -30.48 23.17
N PRO A 321 -9.66 -30.67 22.07
CA PRO A 321 -9.08 -29.59 21.32
C PRO A 321 -10.16 -28.75 20.62
N VAL A 322 -10.07 -27.42 20.72
CA VAL A 322 -11.03 -26.50 20.10
C VAL A 322 -10.35 -25.83 18.89
N PRO A 323 -10.61 -26.32 17.65
CA PRO A 323 -10.07 -25.70 16.45
C PRO A 323 -10.76 -24.36 16.16
N VAL A 324 -9.97 -23.31 15.92
CA VAL A 324 -10.45 -21.99 15.52
C VAL A 324 -9.93 -21.69 14.13
N VAL A 325 -10.85 -21.64 13.16
CA VAL A 325 -10.57 -21.28 11.77
C VAL A 325 -10.56 -19.76 11.63
N PHE A 326 -9.60 -19.23 10.88
CA PHE A 326 -9.47 -17.79 10.62
C PHE A 326 -8.76 -17.51 9.29
N PRO A 327 -9.04 -16.36 8.63
CA PRO A 327 -8.33 -15.94 7.44
C PRO A 327 -7.01 -15.27 7.79
N ALA A 328 -5.99 -15.49 6.99
CA ALA A 328 -4.68 -14.86 7.08
C ALA A 328 -4.19 -14.41 5.70
N VAL A 329 -3.27 -13.46 5.65
CA VAL A 329 -2.60 -13.09 4.40
C VAL A 329 -1.61 -14.19 4.03
N ALA A 330 -1.65 -14.64 2.78
CA ALA A 330 -0.79 -15.72 2.29
C ALA A 330 0.69 -15.33 2.33
N SER A 331 1.56 -16.29 2.64
CA SER A 331 3.02 -16.13 2.54
C SER A 331 3.47 -15.83 1.12
N GLY A 332 4.70 -15.32 0.96
CA GLY A 332 5.29 -14.98 -0.34
C GLY A 332 5.00 -13.57 -0.84
N HIS A 333 4.03 -12.84 -0.28
CA HIS A 333 3.81 -11.44 -0.62
C HIS A 333 5.04 -10.59 -0.25
N VAL A 334 5.44 -9.70 -1.15
CA VAL A 334 6.43 -8.66 -0.86
C VAL A 334 5.70 -7.38 -0.51
N PHE A 335 5.95 -6.86 0.68
CA PHE A 335 5.38 -5.60 1.16
C PHE A 335 6.37 -4.45 1.00
N ALA A 336 5.86 -3.28 0.63
CA ALA A 336 6.58 -2.02 0.64
C ALA A 336 6.26 -1.25 1.92
N PHE A 337 7.29 -0.86 2.67
CA PHE A 337 7.21 -0.12 3.93
C PHE A 337 7.78 1.29 3.73
N PRO A 338 6.95 2.29 3.44
CA PRO A 338 7.41 3.66 3.27
C PRO A 338 7.61 4.35 4.62
N LEU A 339 8.73 5.07 4.75
CA LEU A 339 9.04 5.93 5.89
C LEU A 339 9.37 7.34 5.36
N ALA A 340 8.86 8.36 6.01
CA ALA A 340 9.08 9.74 5.60
C ALA A 340 9.44 10.64 6.80
N PRO A 341 10.28 11.65 6.61
CA PRO A 341 10.56 12.62 7.65
C PRO A 341 9.34 13.50 7.91
N LEU A 342 9.11 13.83 9.16
CA LEU A 342 8.14 14.82 9.59
C LEU A 342 8.86 16.09 10.05
N ARG A 343 8.24 17.26 9.81
CA ARG A 343 8.68 18.55 10.39
C ARG A 343 10.13 18.92 10.09
N GLY A 344 10.64 18.56 8.90
CA GLY A 344 12.03 18.85 8.53
C GLY A 344 13.07 17.99 9.26
N ALA A 345 12.68 16.81 9.74
CA ALA A 345 13.58 15.87 10.36
C ALA A 345 14.74 15.45 9.44
N ASP A 346 15.88 15.19 10.04
CA ASP A 346 17.08 14.70 9.35
C ASP A 346 16.82 13.34 8.70
N THR A 347 17.38 13.14 7.50
CA THR A 347 17.38 11.86 6.77
C THR A 347 17.96 10.72 7.59
N ARG A 348 18.91 11.03 8.48
CA ARG A 348 19.54 10.06 9.38
C ARG A 348 18.50 9.40 10.29
N LEU A 349 17.52 10.16 10.80
CA LEU A 349 16.44 9.60 11.65
C LEU A 349 15.57 8.61 10.88
N VAL A 350 15.30 8.88 9.60
CA VAL A 350 14.52 7.98 8.74
C VAL A 350 15.32 6.71 8.42
N ALA A 351 16.62 6.84 8.17
CA ALA A 351 17.50 5.70 7.94
C ALA A 351 17.57 4.79 9.18
N GLN A 352 17.76 5.38 10.37
CA GLN A 352 17.79 4.64 11.63
C GLN A 352 16.46 3.93 11.90
N ALA A 353 15.33 4.60 11.69
CA ALA A 353 14.00 4.01 11.82
C ALA A 353 13.79 2.82 10.87
N ARG A 354 14.31 2.94 9.62
CA ARG A 354 14.27 1.88 8.63
C ARG A 354 15.11 0.67 9.06
N ASP A 355 16.29 0.91 9.61
CA ASP A 355 17.17 -0.18 10.05
C ASP A 355 16.61 -0.93 11.27
N TRP A 356 15.99 -0.22 12.21
CA TRP A 356 15.24 -0.85 13.30
C TRP A 356 14.02 -1.62 12.81
N LEU A 357 13.30 -1.11 11.81
CA LEU A 357 12.19 -1.83 11.20
C LEU A 357 12.67 -3.10 10.50
N LYS A 358 13.73 -3.01 9.68
CA LYS A 358 14.33 -4.15 8.98
C LYS A 358 14.71 -5.26 9.98
N THR A 359 15.45 -4.89 11.01
CA THR A 359 15.84 -5.81 12.10
C THR A 359 14.62 -6.44 12.77
N GLY A 360 13.59 -5.62 13.09
CA GLY A 360 12.39 -6.11 13.77
C GLY A 360 11.56 -7.08 12.94
N LEU A 361 11.44 -6.85 11.64
CA LEU A 361 10.75 -7.74 10.72
C LEU A 361 11.39 -9.13 10.65
N GLN A 362 12.73 -9.20 10.76
CA GLN A 362 13.51 -10.43 10.71
C GLN A 362 13.67 -11.12 12.08
N THR A 363 13.59 -10.36 13.19
CA THR A 363 13.88 -10.90 14.53
C THR A 363 12.61 -11.19 15.33
N PHE A 364 11.61 -10.33 15.26
CA PHE A 364 10.38 -10.43 16.05
C PHE A 364 9.15 -10.72 15.20
N GLY A 365 9.24 -10.49 13.90
CA GLY A 365 8.09 -10.45 13.04
C GLY A 365 7.15 -9.28 13.33
N LEU A 366 6.02 -9.23 12.61
CA LEU A 366 5.01 -8.18 12.73
C LEU A 366 3.62 -8.77 12.73
N GLY A 367 2.73 -8.22 13.54
CA GLY A 367 1.33 -8.64 13.63
C GLY A 367 1.01 -9.47 14.86
N ALA A 368 -0.02 -10.28 14.78
CA ALA A 368 -0.44 -11.18 15.85
C ALA A 368 0.19 -12.56 15.68
N LYS A 369 0.30 -13.30 16.79
CA LYS A 369 0.76 -14.69 16.85
C LYS A 369 2.18 -14.91 16.29
N THR A 370 3.08 -13.95 16.41
CA THR A 370 4.47 -14.06 15.95
C THR A 370 5.22 -15.21 16.61
N ASN A 371 4.93 -15.50 17.89
CA ASN A 371 5.50 -16.64 18.61
C ASN A 371 5.01 -18.00 18.07
N ALA A 372 3.87 -18.02 17.38
CA ALA A 372 3.35 -19.21 16.69
C ALA A 372 3.77 -19.25 15.20
N GLY A 373 4.74 -18.42 14.80
CA GLY A 373 5.33 -18.44 13.47
C GLY A 373 4.67 -17.53 12.43
N TYR A 374 3.73 -16.65 12.83
CA TYR A 374 3.09 -15.72 11.90
C TYR A 374 3.89 -14.43 11.75
N GLY A 375 3.75 -13.80 10.57
CA GLY A 375 4.25 -12.46 10.33
C GLY A 375 5.78 -12.30 10.30
N TRP A 376 6.49 -13.33 9.93
CA TRP A 376 7.94 -13.29 9.72
C TRP A 376 8.28 -12.84 8.32
N PHE A 377 9.33 -12.02 8.19
CA PHE A 377 9.72 -11.42 6.92
C PHE A 377 11.21 -11.64 6.63
N ASP A 378 11.51 -11.81 5.35
CA ASP A 378 12.86 -11.60 4.81
C ASP A 378 12.97 -10.16 4.29
N ALA A 379 13.96 -9.43 4.78
CA ALA A 379 14.29 -8.06 4.38
C ALA A 379 15.78 -7.95 4.02
N SER A 380 16.37 -9.02 3.49
CA SER A 380 17.79 -9.10 3.09
C SER A 380 18.16 -8.06 2.03
N GLU A 381 19.45 -7.74 1.91
CA GLU A 381 19.93 -6.78 0.92
C GLU A 381 19.73 -7.28 -0.52
N ASP A 382 19.84 -8.59 -0.74
CA ASP A 382 19.58 -9.19 -2.05
C ASP A 382 18.11 -9.00 -2.46
N LEU A 383 17.19 -9.22 -1.54
CA LEU A 383 15.78 -8.93 -1.76
C LEU A 383 15.55 -7.44 -2.09
N GLN A 384 16.18 -6.52 -1.34
CA GLN A 384 16.04 -5.08 -1.61
C GLN A 384 16.45 -4.75 -3.04
N LYS A 385 17.59 -5.30 -3.52
CA LYS A 385 18.11 -5.06 -4.85
C LYS A 385 17.17 -5.60 -5.92
N ILE A 386 16.79 -6.87 -5.84
CA ILE A 386 15.91 -7.54 -6.80
C ILE A 386 14.57 -6.80 -6.93
N VAL A 387 13.93 -6.50 -5.79
CA VAL A 387 12.61 -5.88 -5.79
C VAL A 387 12.67 -4.44 -6.30
N LYS A 388 13.68 -3.66 -5.90
CA LYS A 388 13.86 -2.28 -6.40
C LYS A 388 14.01 -2.23 -7.92
N GLU A 389 14.87 -3.07 -8.48
CA GLU A 389 15.08 -3.14 -9.93
C GLU A 389 13.77 -3.52 -10.66
N LEU A 390 13.05 -4.51 -10.13
CA LEU A 390 11.79 -4.97 -10.71
C LEU A 390 10.70 -3.88 -10.67
N VAL A 391 10.53 -3.23 -9.52
CA VAL A 391 9.55 -2.16 -9.34
C VAL A 391 9.89 -0.96 -10.23
N GLN A 392 11.15 -0.55 -10.30
CA GLN A 392 11.60 0.54 -11.18
C GLN A 392 11.32 0.24 -12.66
N SER A 393 11.65 -0.98 -13.11
CA SER A 393 11.35 -1.41 -14.48
C SER A 393 9.85 -1.35 -14.79
N ARG A 394 9.01 -1.77 -13.87
CA ARG A 394 7.55 -1.72 -14.04
C ARG A 394 6.99 -0.29 -14.04
N LEU A 395 7.49 0.56 -13.16
CA LEU A 395 7.12 1.98 -13.13
C LEU A 395 7.48 2.67 -14.45
N GLN A 396 8.67 2.39 -14.99
CA GLN A 396 9.10 2.92 -16.28
C GLN A 396 8.15 2.49 -17.41
N LYS A 397 7.88 1.18 -17.52
CA LYS A 397 6.93 0.66 -18.51
C LYS A 397 5.51 1.24 -18.34
N GLY A 398 5.09 1.44 -17.09
CA GLY A 398 3.80 2.06 -16.77
C GLY A 398 3.71 3.51 -17.25
N ARG A 399 4.76 4.31 -17.07
CA ARG A 399 4.85 5.69 -17.57
C ARG A 399 4.81 5.75 -19.09
N GLU A 400 5.64 4.94 -19.75
CA GLU A 400 5.67 4.85 -21.22
C GLU A 400 4.30 4.50 -21.80
N ARG A 401 3.59 3.55 -21.18
CA ARG A 401 2.24 3.19 -21.61
C ARG A 401 1.21 4.31 -21.37
N GLN A 402 1.31 5.05 -20.26
CA GLN A 402 0.43 6.20 -20.03
C GLN A 402 0.68 7.32 -21.02
N GLU A 403 1.93 7.60 -21.36
CA GLU A 403 2.30 8.57 -22.40
C GLU A 403 1.74 8.15 -23.76
N GLN A 404 1.89 6.89 -24.16
CA GLN A 404 1.30 6.35 -25.38
C GLN A 404 -0.22 6.53 -25.42
N LEU A 405 -0.91 6.16 -24.33
CA LEU A 405 -2.37 6.33 -24.22
C LEU A 405 -2.79 7.80 -24.24
N ALA A 406 -1.99 8.70 -23.71
CA ALA A 406 -2.26 10.14 -23.76
C ALA A 406 -2.16 10.67 -25.19
N VAL A 407 -1.14 10.25 -25.94
CA VAL A 407 -0.95 10.59 -27.37
C VAL A 407 -2.11 10.02 -28.21
N GLU A 408 -2.47 8.75 -27.99
CA GLU A 408 -3.60 8.13 -28.70
C GLU A 408 -4.92 8.87 -28.45
N ARG A 409 -5.18 9.27 -27.18
CA ARG A 409 -6.37 10.05 -26.83
C ARG A 409 -6.37 11.44 -27.48
N GLN A 410 -5.21 12.08 -27.54
CA GLN A 410 -5.08 13.38 -28.20
C GLN A 410 -5.35 13.25 -29.70
N ASN A 411 -4.74 12.27 -30.38
CA ASN A 411 -4.94 12.00 -31.79
C ASN A 411 -6.42 11.70 -32.11
N ALA A 412 -7.07 10.88 -31.26
CA ALA A 412 -8.49 10.58 -31.42
C ALA A 412 -9.38 11.84 -31.26
N ARG A 413 -9.05 12.71 -30.28
CA ARG A 413 -9.76 14.00 -30.12
C ARG A 413 -9.58 14.92 -31.33
N GLU A 414 -8.36 15.04 -31.83
CA GLU A 414 -8.07 15.86 -33.03
C GLU A 414 -8.80 15.31 -34.26
N GLN A 415 -8.81 13.99 -34.44
CA GLN A 415 -9.54 13.36 -35.52
C GLN A 415 -11.05 13.63 -35.42
N ALA A 416 -11.62 13.43 -34.22
CA ALA A 416 -13.03 13.70 -33.98
C ALA A 416 -13.38 15.19 -34.23
N ALA A 417 -12.49 16.10 -33.80
CA ALA A 417 -12.66 17.54 -34.05
C ALA A 417 -12.62 17.87 -35.56
N ARG A 418 -11.70 17.25 -36.32
CA ARG A 418 -11.61 17.42 -37.78
C ARG A 418 -12.88 16.88 -38.47
N GLU A 419 -13.37 15.71 -38.08
CA GLU A 419 -14.60 15.14 -38.61
C GLU A 419 -15.83 16.00 -38.28
N GLN A 420 -15.90 16.56 -37.04
CA GLN A 420 -16.97 17.48 -36.68
C GLN A 420 -16.90 18.79 -37.47
N ALA A 421 -15.72 19.36 -37.65
CA ALA A 421 -15.51 20.57 -38.43
C ALA A 421 -15.87 20.34 -39.90
N GLU A 422 -15.51 19.19 -40.49
CA GLU A 422 -15.89 18.84 -41.84
C GLU A 422 -17.40 18.66 -41.99
N LYS A 423 -18.06 17.97 -41.05
CA LYS A 423 -19.54 17.85 -41.03
C LYS A 423 -20.21 19.22 -40.91
N ALA A 424 -19.71 20.10 -40.03
CA ALA A 424 -20.25 21.45 -39.89
C ALA A 424 -20.06 22.29 -41.18
N ARG A 425 -18.89 22.18 -41.81
CA ARG A 425 -18.61 22.85 -43.10
C ARG A 425 -19.57 22.35 -44.21
N LEU A 426 -19.77 21.05 -44.27
CA LEU A 426 -20.69 20.45 -45.27
C LEU A 426 -22.13 20.86 -44.98
N ALA A 427 -22.56 20.92 -43.73
CA ALA A 427 -23.91 21.36 -43.34
C ALA A 427 -24.20 22.84 -43.69
N ALA A 428 -23.16 23.66 -43.62
CA ALA A 428 -23.24 25.08 -43.99
C ALA A 428 -23.04 25.35 -45.50
N ALA A 429 -22.60 24.36 -46.28
CA ALA A 429 -22.36 24.47 -47.70
C ALA A 429 -23.68 24.55 -48.50
N PRO A 430 -23.65 25.13 -49.72
CA PRO A 430 -24.82 25.15 -50.59
C PRO A 430 -25.38 23.73 -50.83
N PRO A 431 -26.71 23.57 -51.04
CA PRO A 431 -27.35 22.26 -51.14
C PRO A 431 -26.77 21.34 -52.23
N HIS A 432 -26.29 21.89 -53.33
CA HIS A 432 -25.64 21.12 -54.40
C HIS A 432 -24.24 20.61 -54.00
N GLU A 433 -23.50 21.32 -53.17
CA GLU A 433 -22.21 20.87 -52.59
C GLU A 433 -22.44 19.76 -51.57
N GLN A 434 -23.49 19.86 -50.74
CA GLN A 434 -23.89 18.79 -49.84
C GLN A 434 -24.22 17.49 -50.62
N ALA A 435 -24.99 17.61 -51.71
CA ALA A 435 -25.29 16.53 -52.59
C ALA A 435 -24.04 15.94 -53.27
N GLN A 436 -23.09 16.80 -53.69
CA GLN A 436 -21.80 16.39 -54.23
C GLN A 436 -21.02 15.54 -53.23
N ALA A 437 -20.90 16.00 -51.96
CA ALA A 437 -20.18 15.29 -50.93
C ALA A 437 -20.79 13.92 -50.60
N MET A 438 -22.13 13.80 -50.64
CA MET A 438 -22.83 12.54 -50.51
C MET A 438 -22.47 11.57 -51.67
N TYR A 439 -22.50 12.00 -52.91
CA TYR A 439 -22.14 11.16 -54.05
C TYR A 439 -20.66 10.85 -54.14
N ALA A 440 -19.78 11.80 -53.71
CA ALA A 440 -18.34 11.58 -53.66
C ALA A 440 -17.90 10.46 -52.68
N LYS A 441 -18.71 10.13 -51.69
CA LYS A 441 -18.44 9.05 -50.74
C LYS A 441 -18.87 7.66 -51.25
N LEU A 442 -19.67 7.58 -52.30
CA LEU A 442 -20.16 6.31 -52.81
C LEU A 442 -19.05 5.51 -53.53
N ASP A 443 -19.00 4.20 -53.30
CA ASP A 443 -18.15 3.30 -54.08
C ASP A 443 -18.55 3.23 -55.53
N LYS A 444 -17.68 2.68 -56.40
CA LYS A 444 -17.89 2.65 -57.88
C LYS A 444 -19.25 2.05 -58.29
N ARG A 445 -19.69 0.93 -57.67
CA ARG A 445 -20.97 0.29 -58.01
C ARG A 445 -22.18 1.11 -57.58
N PRO A 446 -22.30 1.55 -56.28
CA PRO A 446 -23.37 2.45 -55.88
C PRO A 446 -23.42 3.76 -56.67
N PHE A 447 -22.24 4.34 -56.98
CA PHE A 447 -22.15 5.57 -57.76
C PHE A 447 -22.73 5.38 -59.18
N ALA A 448 -22.39 4.28 -59.88
CA ALA A 448 -22.95 3.95 -61.17
C ALA A 448 -24.47 3.66 -61.12
N ALA A 449 -24.96 3.06 -60.04
CA ALA A 449 -26.39 2.86 -59.82
C ALA A 449 -27.14 4.20 -59.67
N GLN A 450 -26.54 5.20 -59.04
CA GLN A 450 -27.13 6.54 -58.94
C GLN A 450 -27.15 7.25 -60.29
N ALA A 451 -26.15 7.04 -61.15
CA ALA A 451 -26.13 7.63 -62.48
C ALA A 451 -27.37 7.22 -63.33
N LYS A 452 -27.92 6.03 -63.13
CA LYS A 452 -29.11 5.53 -63.84
C LYS A 452 -30.42 6.20 -63.40
N LYS A 453 -30.42 6.89 -62.26
CA LYS A 453 -31.59 7.55 -61.67
C LYS A 453 -31.74 9.01 -62.06
N TYR A 454 -31.17 9.45 -63.20
CA TYR A 454 -31.20 10.83 -63.61
C TYR A 454 -32.61 11.45 -63.60
N ALA A 455 -33.62 10.72 -64.12
CA ALA A 455 -35.00 11.19 -64.22
C ALA A 455 -35.69 11.33 -62.89
N GLU A 456 -35.29 10.56 -61.88
CA GLU A 456 -35.82 10.57 -60.50
C GLU A 456 -35.22 11.66 -59.62
N MET A 457 -34.11 12.30 -60.02
CA MET A 457 -33.36 13.28 -59.24
C MET A 457 -33.91 14.69 -59.44
N ASN A 458 -33.95 15.47 -58.35
CA ASN A 458 -34.24 16.91 -58.42
C ASN A 458 -32.98 17.68 -58.91
N GLU A 459 -33.12 18.98 -59.15
CA GLU A 459 -32.08 19.84 -59.69
C GLU A 459 -30.82 19.90 -58.80
N ILE A 460 -30.99 20.01 -57.47
CA ILE A 460 -29.89 20.01 -56.48
C ILE A 460 -29.11 18.71 -56.55
N GLN A 461 -29.80 17.58 -56.64
CA GLN A 461 -29.19 16.25 -56.71
C GLN A 461 -28.43 16.07 -58.04
N ARG A 462 -28.99 16.51 -59.13
CA ARG A 462 -28.32 16.47 -60.46
C ARG A 462 -27.07 17.33 -60.47
N HIS A 463 -27.14 18.56 -59.93
CA HIS A 463 -25.99 19.44 -59.83
C HIS A 463 -24.89 18.83 -58.98
N GLY A 464 -25.23 18.31 -57.79
CA GLY A 464 -24.25 17.64 -56.89
C GLY A 464 -23.63 16.40 -57.55
N PHE A 465 -24.40 15.62 -58.29
CA PHE A 465 -23.87 14.44 -59.00
C PHE A 465 -22.92 14.82 -60.13
N VAL A 466 -23.21 15.87 -60.91
CA VAL A 466 -22.32 16.40 -61.96
C VAL A 466 -20.99 16.87 -61.34
N LEU A 467 -21.02 17.57 -60.23
CA LEU A 467 -19.80 17.98 -59.52
C LEU A 467 -18.98 16.78 -59.02
N ALA A 468 -19.65 15.75 -58.48
CA ALA A 468 -18.99 14.52 -58.06
C ALA A 468 -18.41 13.73 -59.26
N LEU A 469 -19.12 13.71 -60.39
CA LEU A 469 -18.65 13.07 -61.62
C LEU A 469 -17.44 13.78 -62.22
N LYS A 470 -17.40 15.12 -62.16
CA LYS A 470 -16.25 15.95 -62.57
C LYS A 470 -14.98 15.61 -61.74
N GLN A 471 -15.13 15.37 -60.45
CA GLN A 471 -14.03 14.90 -59.62
C GLN A 471 -13.56 13.50 -59.97
N ARG A 472 -14.47 12.61 -60.41
CA ARG A 472 -14.20 11.23 -60.78
C ARG A 472 -13.96 11.06 -62.29
N ARG A 473 -13.04 11.86 -62.83
CA ARG A 473 -12.74 11.91 -64.26
C ARG A 473 -12.55 10.54 -64.94
N GLU A 474 -11.93 9.58 -64.30
CA GLU A 474 -11.69 8.25 -64.83
C GLU A 474 -12.98 7.45 -65.01
N ILE A 475 -13.94 7.65 -64.10
CA ILE A 475 -15.27 7.03 -64.26
C ILE A 475 -15.99 7.67 -65.42
N ALA A 476 -16.00 8.98 -65.56
CA ALA A 476 -16.62 9.71 -66.63
C ALA A 476 -16.01 9.32 -67.98
N LYS A 477 -14.68 9.27 -68.13
CA LYS A 477 -13.99 8.80 -69.36
C LYS A 477 -14.35 7.34 -69.74
N ARG A 478 -14.46 6.47 -68.72
CA ARG A 478 -14.87 5.08 -68.97
C ARG A 478 -16.29 4.99 -69.49
N TRP A 479 -17.22 5.77 -68.91
CA TRP A 479 -18.60 5.81 -69.39
C TRP A 479 -18.69 6.41 -70.78
N ALA A 480 -17.93 7.46 -71.09
CA ALA A 480 -17.88 8.01 -72.44
C ALA A 480 -17.48 6.96 -73.49
N LYS A 481 -16.60 6.01 -73.17
CA LYS A 481 -16.17 4.93 -74.10
C LYS A 481 -17.06 3.71 -74.06
N LYS A 482 -17.65 3.31 -72.97
CA LYS A 482 -18.34 2.03 -72.78
C LYS A 482 -19.85 2.16 -72.66
N GLU A 483 -20.36 3.26 -72.17
CA GLU A 483 -21.74 3.49 -71.78
C GLU A 483 -22.15 4.94 -72.10
N PRO A 484 -22.02 5.41 -73.39
CA PRO A 484 -22.28 6.82 -73.75
C PRO A 484 -23.71 7.26 -73.43
N GLU A 485 -24.69 6.37 -73.61
CA GLU A 485 -26.10 6.64 -73.28
C GLU A 485 -26.32 6.97 -71.76
N LEU A 486 -25.51 6.38 -70.91
CA LEU A 486 -25.55 6.70 -69.44
C LEU A 486 -24.99 8.07 -69.15
N LEU A 487 -23.99 8.51 -69.89
CA LEU A 487 -23.28 9.77 -69.64
C LEU A 487 -23.96 10.98 -70.30
N LYS A 488 -24.56 10.83 -71.42
CA LYS A 488 -25.16 11.90 -72.22
C LYS A 488 -26.13 12.80 -71.46
N PRO A 489 -27.10 12.31 -70.66
CA PRO A 489 -28.00 13.17 -69.90
C PRO A 489 -27.24 14.08 -68.87
N TRP A 490 -26.12 13.57 -68.31
CA TRP A 490 -25.30 14.31 -67.40
C TRP A 490 -24.43 15.37 -68.07
N GLN A 491 -23.96 15.10 -69.27
CA GLN A 491 -23.26 16.08 -70.14
C GLN A 491 -24.18 17.21 -70.53
N ASP A 492 -25.37 16.90 -71.01
CA ASP A 492 -26.38 17.89 -71.42
C ASP A 492 -26.77 18.78 -70.23
N TYR A 493 -27.05 18.20 -69.07
CA TYR A 493 -27.36 18.96 -67.86
C TYR A 493 -26.13 19.81 -67.36
N ALA A 494 -24.93 19.31 -67.46
CA ALA A 494 -23.72 20.03 -67.05
C ALA A 494 -23.51 21.30 -67.91
N GLN A 495 -23.94 21.35 -69.11
CA GLN A 495 -23.88 22.57 -69.98
C GLN A 495 -24.93 23.60 -69.59
N THR A 496 -26.01 23.23 -68.92
CA THR A 496 -27.04 24.18 -68.47
C THR A 496 -26.67 24.93 -67.18
N LEU A 497 -25.64 24.47 -66.53
CA LEU A 497 -25.17 25.11 -65.26
C LEU A 497 -24.42 26.42 -65.54
N GLN A 498 -24.45 27.31 -64.56
CA GLN A 498 -23.71 28.57 -64.61
C GLN A 498 -22.65 28.65 -63.50
N PRO A 499 -21.34 28.65 -63.82
CA PRO A 499 -20.78 28.43 -65.17
C PRO A 499 -20.93 26.99 -65.65
N PRO A 500 -20.92 26.75 -66.93
CA PRO A 500 -21.05 25.40 -67.53
C PRO A 500 -19.93 24.44 -67.08
N ILE A 501 -20.25 23.19 -66.79
CA ILE A 501 -19.30 22.18 -66.36
C ILE A 501 -18.96 21.25 -67.48
N GLN A 502 -17.68 21.22 -67.88
CA GLN A 502 -17.25 20.26 -68.89
C GLN A 502 -17.01 18.89 -68.27
N LEU A 503 -17.77 17.88 -68.76
CA LEU A 503 -17.54 16.46 -68.46
C LEU A 503 -16.87 15.82 -69.72
N PRO A 504 -16.03 14.77 -69.50
CA PRO A 504 -15.37 14.09 -70.62
C PRO A 504 -16.30 13.51 -71.60
#